data_0e9d4123d7b3526b24c06a079a34b645
#
_entry.id   0e9d4123d7b3526b24c06a079a34b645
#
_cell.length_a   1.000
_cell.length_b   1.000
_cell.length_c   1.000
_cell.angle_alpha   90.00
_cell.angle_beta   90.00
_cell.angle_gamma   90.00
#
_symmetry.space_group_name_H-M   'P 1'
#
loop_
_entity.id
_entity.type
_entity.pdbx_description
1 polymer ?
#
loop_
_entity_poly.entity_id
_entity_poly.type
_entity_poly.pdbx_seq_one_letter_code
_entity_poly.pdbx_strand_id
1 'polypeptide(L)'
;MFQFISKRENETKIGCFKAADRIRMKQKRLETKDMETAVIFARVSSSGDRQTTERQIVDLTDYADRNGMRVEQIYEEHISGAKKNHERPVLQECLAYCVENSVSVLLVSELSRLGRNVDEVLANIRFAKENSLNIYFQKEGISIYGSDGKENAYLTIMIAVLGTAAQMERENIHYRLQSGRKVYVDKNRKETGKSGLGRREGYKKPTADYENEYKDVLKMLRKGYPIRTISSLTGRSLATSQKVKNMFCK
;
A
#
# COMPACT_ATOMS: atom_id res chain seq x y z
N MET A 1 25.87 -4.54 -30.47
CA MET A 1 24.45 -4.62 -30.87
C MET A 1 23.87 -6.04 -30.75
N PHE A 2 24.64 -7.10 -30.94
CA PHE A 2 24.19 -8.51 -30.86
C PHE A 2 23.96 -9.07 -29.44
N GLN A 3 24.54 -8.49 -28.39
CA GLN A 3 24.37 -8.99 -27.01
C GLN A 3 23.03 -8.54 -26.34
N PHE A 4 22.40 -7.48 -26.82
CA PHE A 4 21.11 -6.99 -26.26
C PHE A 4 19.91 -7.76 -26.78
N ILE A 5 19.99 -8.38 -27.96
CA ILE A 5 18.88 -9.15 -28.55
C ILE A 5 18.78 -10.51 -27.86
N SER A 6 19.90 -11.17 -27.55
CA SER A 6 19.95 -12.47 -26.88
C SER A 6 19.36 -12.45 -25.44
N LYS A 7 19.48 -11.32 -24.72
CA LYS A 7 18.99 -11.21 -23.35
C LYS A 7 17.47 -11.06 -23.29
N ARG A 8 16.86 -10.33 -24.22
CA ARG A 8 15.39 -10.20 -24.33
C ARG A 8 14.71 -11.49 -24.79
N GLU A 9 15.32 -12.24 -25.68
CA GLU A 9 14.78 -13.55 -26.11
C GLU A 9 14.83 -14.61 -25.01
N ASN A 10 15.83 -14.58 -24.13
CA ASN A 10 15.88 -15.47 -22.98
C ASN A 10 14.89 -15.09 -21.87
N GLU A 11 14.66 -13.82 -21.62
CA GLU A 11 13.65 -13.36 -20.62
C GLU A 11 12.23 -13.68 -21.09
N THR A 12 11.92 -13.55 -22.39
CA THR A 12 10.62 -13.94 -22.96
C THR A 12 10.42 -15.46 -22.98
N LYS A 13 11.46 -16.24 -23.22
CA LYS A 13 11.39 -17.72 -23.15
C LYS A 13 11.19 -18.21 -21.72
N ILE A 14 11.88 -17.63 -20.74
CA ILE A 14 11.71 -17.98 -19.31
C ILE A 14 10.32 -17.60 -18.81
N GLY A 15 9.79 -16.45 -19.24
CA GLY A 15 8.42 -16.03 -18.94
C GLY A 15 7.35 -16.96 -19.55
N CYS A 16 7.56 -17.38 -20.78
CA CYS A 16 6.67 -18.30 -21.49
C CYS A 16 6.71 -19.72 -20.89
N PHE A 17 7.88 -20.22 -20.50
CA PHE A 17 8.03 -21.51 -19.81
C PHE A 17 7.30 -21.52 -18.45
N LYS A 18 7.45 -20.47 -17.66
CA LYS A 18 6.73 -20.34 -16.38
C LYS A 18 5.22 -20.26 -16.55
N ALA A 19 4.75 -19.61 -17.60
CA ALA A 19 3.31 -19.54 -17.92
C ALA A 19 2.76 -20.91 -18.39
N ALA A 20 3.50 -21.62 -19.22
CA ALA A 20 3.10 -22.96 -19.69
C ALA A 20 3.07 -24.00 -18.57
N ASP A 21 4.06 -23.96 -17.66
CA ASP A 21 4.08 -24.85 -16.48
C ASP A 21 2.94 -24.53 -15.51
N ARG A 22 2.58 -23.25 -15.32
CA ARG A 22 1.40 -22.86 -14.53
C ARG A 22 0.10 -23.36 -15.15
N ILE A 23 -0.05 -23.28 -16.47
CA ILE A 23 -1.22 -23.79 -17.19
C ILE A 23 -1.28 -25.32 -17.07
N ARG A 24 -0.14 -26.01 -17.22
CA ARG A 24 -0.05 -27.48 -17.11
C ARG A 24 -0.34 -27.97 -15.68
N MET A 25 0.13 -27.25 -14.66
CA MET A 25 -0.22 -27.53 -13.26
C MET A 25 -1.72 -27.31 -13.00
N LYS A 26 -2.30 -26.27 -13.61
CA LYS A 26 -3.74 -25.98 -13.50
C LYS A 26 -4.60 -27.05 -14.20
N GLN A 27 -4.17 -27.56 -15.36
CA GLN A 27 -4.83 -28.67 -16.06
C GLN A 27 -4.71 -29.99 -15.29
N LYS A 28 -3.54 -30.28 -14.70
CA LYS A 28 -3.35 -31.47 -13.86
C LYS A 28 -4.18 -31.46 -12.57
N ARG A 29 -4.50 -30.27 -12.03
CA ARG A 29 -5.43 -30.09 -10.90
C ARG A 29 -6.90 -30.34 -11.27
N LEU A 30 -7.29 -30.12 -12.52
CA LEU A 30 -8.65 -30.40 -13.00
C LEU A 30 -8.89 -31.91 -13.20
N GLU A 31 -7.83 -32.71 -13.35
CA GLU A 31 -7.89 -34.17 -13.55
C GLU A 31 -7.85 -34.97 -12.24
N THR A 32 -7.28 -34.40 -11.16
CA THR A 32 -7.32 -34.95 -9.81
C THR A 32 -8.34 -34.16 -9.01
N LYS A 33 -9.27 -34.82 -8.35
CA LYS A 33 -10.23 -34.23 -7.41
C LYS A 33 -9.51 -33.82 -6.13
N ASP A 34 -8.46 -33.01 -6.28
CA ASP A 34 -7.68 -32.47 -5.16
C ASP A 34 -8.51 -31.36 -4.50
N MET A 35 -8.60 -31.43 -3.18
CA MET A 35 -9.24 -30.40 -2.35
C MET A 35 -8.64 -29.04 -2.69
N GLU A 36 -9.49 -28.04 -2.96
CA GLU A 36 -9.05 -26.67 -3.19
C GLU A 36 -8.24 -26.18 -1.99
N THR A 37 -7.10 -25.56 -2.26
CA THR A 37 -6.24 -25.01 -1.22
C THR A 37 -6.65 -23.58 -0.93
N ALA A 38 -6.75 -23.24 0.34
CA ALA A 38 -7.12 -21.91 0.81
C ALA A 38 -6.04 -21.31 1.72
N VAL A 39 -5.88 -20.01 1.65
CA VAL A 39 -5.13 -19.22 2.62
C VAL A 39 -6.08 -18.20 3.24
N ILE A 40 -5.99 -17.97 4.53
CA ILE A 40 -6.80 -16.98 5.24
C ILE A 40 -5.95 -15.74 5.54
N PHE A 41 -6.49 -14.58 5.22
CA PHE A 41 -5.91 -13.30 5.63
C PHE A 41 -6.89 -12.54 6.53
N ALA A 42 -6.48 -12.29 7.77
CA ALA A 42 -7.23 -11.52 8.76
C ALA A 42 -6.47 -10.25 9.16
N ARG A 43 -7.20 -9.14 9.34
CA ARG A 43 -6.63 -7.87 9.77
C ARG A 43 -7.45 -7.23 10.88
N VAL A 44 -6.76 -6.76 11.91
CA VAL A 44 -7.37 -5.96 12.98
C VAL A 44 -6.66 -4.62 13.15
N SER A 45 -7.39 -3.64 13.69
CA SER A 45 -6.79 -2.39 14.12
C SER A 45 -5.92 -2.63 15.36
N SER A 46 -4.80 -1.90 15.48
CA SER A 46 -3.82 -2.02 16.57
C SER A 46 -4.37 -1.72 17.98
N SER A 47 -5.62 -1.31 18.12
CA SER A 47 -6.25 -0.92 19.38
C SER A 47 -7.07 -2.02 20.06
N GLY A 48 -6.54 -3.23 20.15
CA GLY A 48 -6.93 -4.11 21.25
C GLY A 48 -8.00 -5.18 21.02
N ASP A 49 -8.57 -5.35 19.84
CA ASP A 49 -9.58 -6.39 19.60
C ASP A 49 -9.01 -7.70 19.05
N ARG A 50 -8.33 -8.46 19.93
CA ARG A 50 -7.95 -9.87 19.62
C ARG A 50 -9.20 -10.71 19.28
N GLN A 51 -10.30 -10.50 19.97
CA GLN A 51 -11.58 -11.21 19.75
C GLN A 51 -12.10 -11.05 18.32
N THR A 52 -11.85 -9.91 17.65
CA THR A 52 -12.31 -9.68 16.27
C THR A 52 -11.48 -10.44 15.24
N THR A 53 -10.18 -10.69 15.49
CA THR A 53 -9.33 -11.49 14.57
C THR A 53 -9.68 -12.97 14.69
N GLU A 54 -9.72 -13.48 15.89
CA GLU A 54 -10.10 -14.87 16.17
C GLU A 54 -11.45 -15.20 15.53
N ARG A 55 -12.44 -14.31 15.68
CA ARG A 55 -13.74 -14.49 15.04
C ARG A 55 -13.66 -14.52 13.51
N GLN A 56 -12.89 -13.60 12.89
CA GLN A 56 -12.71 -13.60 11.43
C GLN A 56 -12.08 -14.92 10.95
N ILE A 57 -11.08 -15.42 11.68
CA ILE A 57 -10.40 -16.67 11.35
C ILE A 57 -11.36 -17.85 11.49
N VAL A 58 -12.12 -17.92 12.59
CA VAL A 58 -13.12 -18.98 12.79
C VAL A 58 -14.16 -18.98 11.68
N ASP A 59 -14.75 -17.82 11.39
CA ASP A 59 -15.79 -17.68 10.34
C ASP A 59 -15.26 -18.09 8.96
N LEU A 60 -14.00 -17.74 8.62
CA LEU A 60 -13.37 -18.08 7.35
C LEU A 60 -12.93 -19.56 7.29
N THR A 61 -12.51 -20.12 8.41
CA THR A 61 -12.19 -21.55 8.51
C THR A 61 -13.44 -22.40 8.37
N ASP A 62 -14.52 -22.03 9.05
CA ASP A 62 -15.83 -22.67 8.89
C ASP A 62 -16.33 -22.61 7.45
N TYR A 63 -16.08 -21.50 6.75
CA TYR A 63 -16.40 -21.37 5.33
C TYR A 63 -15.57 -22.34 4.48
N ALA A 64 -14.25 -22.41 4.73
CA ALA A 64 -13.36 -23.33 4.02
C ALA A 64 -13.80 -24.78 4.20
N ASP A 65 -14.10 -25.19 5.44
CA ASP A 65 -14.51 -26.54 5.78
C ASP A 65 -15.83 -26.93 5.08
N ARG A 66 -16.83 -26.03 5.10
CA ARG A 66 -18.12 -26.25 4.41
C ARG A 66 -17.98 -26.38 2.91
N ASN A 67 -16.98 -25.75 2.32
CA ASN A 67 -16.71 -25.81 0.88
C ASN A 67 -15.66 -26.88 0.50
N GLY A 68 -15.21 -27.71 1.46
CA GLY A 68 -14.22 -28.75 1.21
C GLY A 68 -12.84 -28.25 0.84
N MET A 69 -12.47 -27.05 1.31
CA MET A 69 -11.17 -26.43 1.07
C MET A 69 -10.21 -26.79 2.20
N ARG A 70 -8.93 -26.99 1.85
CA ARG A 70 -7.87 -27.17 2.84
C ARG A 70 -7.18 -25.84 3.13
N VAL A 71 -7.26 -25.36 4.36
CA VAL A 71 -6.52 -24.16 4.80
C VAL A 71 -5.06 -24.54 4.99
N GLU A 72 -4.17 -23.94 4.20
CA GLU A 72 -2.73 -24.18 4.25
C GLU A 72 -2.03 -23.23 5.22
N GLN A 73 -2.41 -21.96 5.24
CA GLN A 73 -1.77 -20.93 6.04
C GLN A 73 -2.77 -19.85 6.47
N ILE A 74 -2.53 -19.27 7.64
CA ILE A 74 -3.30 -18.15 8.18
C ILE A 74 -2.34 -16.99 8.41
N TYR A 75 -2.66 -15.83 7.86
CA TYR A 75 -1.91 -14.59 8.03
C TYR A 75 -2.73 -13.59 8.84
N GLU A 76 -2.15 -13.12 9.94
CA GLU A 76 -2.76 -12.13 10.81
C GLU A 76 -1.97 -10.83 10.79
N GLU A 77 -2.64 -9.73 10.48
CA GLU A 77 -2.03 -8.41 10.45
C GLU A 77 -2.62 -7.50 11.52
N HIS A 78 -1.81 -7.12 12.49
CA HIS A 78 -2.15 -6.17 13.54
C HIS A 78 -1.66 -4.77 13.17
N ILE A 79 -2.41 -4.06 12.33
CA ILE A 79 -1.96 -2.78 11.81
C ILE A 79 -3.11 -1.80 11.64
N SER A 80 -2.84 -0.51 11.90
CA SER A 80 -3.80 0.54 11.59
C SER A 80 -4.14 0.55 10.10
N GLY A 81 -5.44 0.61 9.78
CA GLY A 81 -5.93 0.74 8.40
C GLY A 81 -5.39 1.97 7.65
N ALA A 82 -4.67 2.88 8.34
CA ALA A 82 -4.07 4.07 7.74
C ALA A 82 -2.73 3.82 7.02
N LYS A 83 -2.07 2.66 7.23
CA LYS A 83 -0.78 2.36 6.59
C LYS A 83 -0.94 1.98 5.12
N LYS A 84 -0.01 2.42 4.27
CA LYS A 84 0.03 2.13 2.83
C LYS A 84 0.37 0.66 2.56
N ASN A 85 0.03 0.13 1.38
CA ASN A 85 0.31 -1.26 1.01
C ASN A 85 1.78 -1.67 1.19
N HIS A 86 2.74 -0.83 0.82
CA HIS A 86 4.16 -1.12 0.99
C HIS A 86 4.61 -1.14 2.46
N GLU A 87 3.79 -0.62 3.37
CA GLU A 87 3.98 -0.65 4.82
C GLU A 87 3.26 -1.85 5.47
N ARG A 88 2.70 -2.76 4.66
CA ARG A 88 1.93 -3.93 5.07
C ARG A 88 2.66 -5.23 4.70
N PRO A 89 3.75 -5.57 5.40
CA PRO A 89 4.59 -6.70 5.04
C PRO A 89 3.83 -8.04 5.08
N VAL A 90 2.91 -8.22 6.05
CA VAL A 90 2.14 -9.45 6.20
C VAL A 90 1.21 -9.69 5.02
N LEU A 91 0.52 -8.65 4.52
CA LEU A 91 -0.32 -8.77 3.32
C LEU A 91 0.53 -9.10 2.09
N GLN A 92 1.69 -8.46 1.92
CA GLN A 92 2.57 -8.72 0.78
C GLN A 92 3.12 -10.15 0.83
N GLU A 93 3.53 -10.63 2.01
CA GLU A 93 3.97 -12.00 2.23
C GLU A 93 2.85 -13.00 1.93
N CYS A 94 1.63 -12.74 2.42
CA CYS A 94 0.46 -13.56 2.13
C CYS A 94 0.18 -13.69 0.63
N LEU A 95 0.18 -12.57 -0.10
CA LEU A 95 -0.04 -12.57 -1.54
C LEU A 95 1.08 -13.29 -2.30
N ALA A 96 2.34 -13.08 -1.90
CA ALA A 96 3.50 -13.78 -2.47
C ALA A 96 3.40 -15.29 -2.23
N TYR A 97 3.11 -15.70 -1.00
CA TYR A 97 2.90 -17.11 -0.66
C TYR A 97 1.82 -17.77 -1.52
N CYS A 98 0.67 -17.09 -1.68
CA CYS A 98 -0.42 -17.61 -2.50
C CYS A 98 0.01 -17.86 -3.96
N VAL A 99 0.82 -16.96 -4.51
CA VAL A 99 1.31 -17.08 -5.90
C VAL A 99 2.38 -18.17 -6.01
N GLU A 100 3.35 -18.20 -5.11
CA GLU A 100 4.45 -19.17 -5.12
C GLU A 100 3.96 -20.61 -4.93
N ASN A 101 2.99 -20.81 -4.06
CA ASN A 101 2.42 -22.13 -3.76
C ASN A 101 1.19 -22.47 -4.62
N SER A 102 0.84 -21.63 -5.61
CA SER A 102 -0.31 -21.85 -6.48
C SER A 102 -1.61 -22.11 -5.71
N VAL A 103 -1.84 -21.36 -4.64
CA VAL A 103 -3.04 -21.45 -3.79
C VAL A 103 -4.29 -21.19 -4.64
N SER A 104 -5.35 -21.97 -4.42
CA SER A 104 -6.58 -21.86 -5.21
C SER A 104 -7.37 -20.61 -4.86
N VAL A 105 -7.48 -20.29 -3.56
CA VAL A 105 -8.27 -19.15 -3.11
C VAL A 105 -7.66 -18.49 -1.86
N LEU A 106 -7.65 -17.16 -1.86
CA LEU A 106 -7.39 -16.35 -0.68
C LEU A 106 -8.73 -15.94 -0.05
N LEU A 107 -8.95 -16.33 1.20
CA LEU A 107 -10.16 -16.02 1.95
C LEU A 107 -9.94 -14.76 2.79
N VAL A 108 -10.83 -13.79 2.64
CA VAL A 108 -10.77 -12.49 3.32
C VAL A 108 -12.15 -12.13 3.86
N SER A 109 -12.23 -11.57 5.06
CA SER A 109 -13.52 -11.24 5.68
C SER A 109 -14.30 -10.15 4.92
N GLU A 110 -13.63 -9.14 4.40
CA GLU A 110 -14.24 -8.04 3.62
C GLU A 110 -13.20 -7.32 2.76
N LEU A 111 -13.65 -6.60 1.73
CA LEU A 111 -12.80 -5.82 0.79
C LEU A 111 -11.84 -4.86 1.50
N SER A 112 -12.27 -4.23 2.59
CA SER A 112 -11.47 -3.28 3.34
C SER A 112 -10.20 -3.89 3.97
N ARG A 113 -10.09 -5.21 4.00
CA ARG A 113 -8.87 -5.91 4.48
C ARG A 113 -7.74 -5.86 3.46
N LEU A 114 -8.07 -5.83 2.17
CA LEU A 114 -7.05 -5.78 1.10
C LEU A 114 -6.41 -4.40 0.91
N GLY A 115 -7.05 -3.32 1.35
CA GLY A 115 -6.50 -1.98 1.19
C GLY A 115 -7.19 -0.98 2.11
N ARG A 116 -6.55 0.15 2.36
CA ARG A 116 -7.11 1.27 3.14
C ARG A 116 -8.00 2.19 2.29
N ASN A 117 -7.80 2.16 1.00
CA ASN A 117 -8.56 2.92 0.01
C ASN A 117 -8.82 2.05 -1.22
N VAL A 118 -9.71 2.52 -2.08
CA VAL A 118 -10.12 1.79 -3.26
C VAL A 118 -8.96 1.53 -4.22
N ASP A 119 -8.01 2.46 -4.35
CA ASP A 119 -6.87 2.32 -5.26
C ASP A 119 -5.98 1.14 -4.85
N GLU A 120 -5.75 0.97 -3.54
CA GLU A 120 -4.98 -0.16 -2.99
C GLU A 120 -5.72 -1.49 -3.13
N VAL A 121 -7.03 -1.52 -2.89
CA VAL A 121 -7.87 -2.70 -3.11
C VAL A 121 -7.82 -3.10 -4.59
N LEU A 122 -7.95 -2.13 -5.50
CA LEU A 122 -7.84 -2.35 -6.95
C LEU A 122 -6.47 -2.89 -7.36
N ALA A 123 -5.39 -2.34 -6.80
CA ALA A 123 -4.04 -2.80 -7.08
C ALA A 123 -3.85 -4.26 -6.67
N ASN A 124 -4.33 -4.65 -5.47
CA ASN A 124 -4.23 -6.01 -4.97
C ASN A 124 -5.14 -6.99 -5.75
N ILE A 125 -6.32 -6.55 -6.20
CA ILE A 125 -7.18 -7.36 -7.07
C ILE A 125 -6.55 -7.55 -8.46
N ARG A 126 -5.92 -6.52 -9.05
CA ARG A 126 -5.17 -6.67 -10.30
C ARG A 126 -4.03 -7.66 -10.14
N PHE A 127 -3.23 -7.51 -9.09
CA PHE A 127 -2.16 -8.45 -8.78
C PHE A 127 -2.68 -9.90 -8.71
N ALA A 128 -3.81 -10.11 -8.02
CA ALA A 128 -4.44 -11.43 -7.93
C ALA A 128 -4.87 -11.95 -9.31
N LYS A 129 -5.49 -11.10 -10.13
CA LYS A 129 -5.91 -11.46 -11.51
C LYS A 129 -4.70 -11.83 -12.39
N GLU A 130 -3.65 -11.02 -12.37
CA GLU A 130 -2.43 -11.26 -13.15
C GLU A 130 -1.75 -12.58 -12.78
N ASN A 131 -1.90 -13.01 -11.53
CA ASN A 131 -1.36 -14.28 -11.03
C ASN A 131 -2.39 -15.42 -10.97
N SER A 132 -3.59 -15.25 -11.52
CA SER A 132 -4.68 -16.24 -11.50
C SER A 132 -5.06 -16.71 -10.08
N LEU A 133 -4.85 -15.87 -9.07
CA LEU A 133 -5.27 -16.10 -7.70
C LEU A 133 -6.72 -15.66 -7.53
N ASN A 134 -7.58 -16.56 -7.06
CA ASN A 134 -8.94 -16.19 -6.68
C ASN A 134 -8.93 -15.56 -5.27
N ILE A 135 -9.72 -14.53 -5.03
CA ILE A 135 -9.95 -13.96 -3.70
C ILE A 135 -11.44 -14.00 -3.44
N TYR A 136 -11.82 -14.55 -2.31
CA TYR A 136 -13.20 -14.56 -1.82
C TYR A 136 -13.37 -13.57 -0.67
N PHE A 137 -14.39 -12.74 -0.77
CA PHE A 137 -14.78 -11.74 0.22
C PHE A 137 -16.04 -12.21 0.93
N GLN A 138 -15.89 -12.69 2.16
CA GLN A 138 -16.97 -13.35 2.90
C GLN A 138 -18.18 -12.44 3.14
N LYS A 139 -17.96 -11.20 3.58
CA LYS A 139 -19.01 -10.25 3.91
C LYS A 139 -19.85 -9.85 2.69
N GLU A 140 -19.18 -9.69 1.56
CA GLU A 140 -19.80 -9.34 0.30
C GLU A 140 -20.36 -10.58 -0.43
N GLY A 141 -19.94 -11.78 -0.04
CA GLY A 141 -20.34 -13.04 -0.69
C GLY A 141 -19.85 -13.16 -2.12
N ILE A 142 -18.72 -12.54 -2.46
CA ILE A 142 -18.23 -12.41 -3.84
C ILE A 142 -16.79 -12.87 -3.95
N SER A 143 -16.46 -13.52 -5.06
CA SER A 143 -15.09 -13.87 -5.45
C SER A 143 -14.68 -13.17 -6.76
N ILE A 144 -13.37 -13.10 -7.03
CA ILE A 144 -12.86 -12.55 -8.29
C ILE A 144 -13.34 -13.38 -9.48
N TYR A 145 -13.28 -14.70 -9.35
CA TYR A 145 -13.75 -15.64 -10.37
C TYR A 145 -14.95 -16.42 -9.85
N GLY A 146 -15.95 -16.60 -10.72
CA GLY A 146 -17.09 -17.46 -10.45
C GLY A 146 -16.72 -18.95 -10.53
N SER A 147 -17.68 -19.82 -10.24
CA SER A 147 -17.53 -21.28 -10.37
C SER A 147 -17.29 -21.73 -11.82
N ASP A 148 -17.65 -20.90 -12.80
CA ASP A 148 -17.38 -21.08 -14.22
C ASP A 148 -15.96 -20.65 -14.65
N GLY A 149 -15.14 -20.17 -13.72
CA GLY A 149 -13.80 -19.67 -13.96
C GLY A 149 -13.74 -18.29 -14.64
N LYS A 150 -14.89 -17.67 -14.90
CA LYS A 150 -14.95 -16.32 -15.47
C LYS A 150 -14.88 -15.26 -14.40
N GLU A 151 -14.42 -14.08 -14.80
CA GLU A 151 -14.41 -12.91 -13.90
C GLU A 151 -15.83 -12.55 -13.47
N ASN A 152 -15.99 -12.28 -12.19
CA ASN A 152 -17.29 -11.91 -11.64
C ASN A 152 -17.62 -10.45 -12.01
N ALA A 153 -18.60 -10.27 -12.89
CA ALA A 153 -19.05 -8.95 -13.32
C ALA A 153 -19.57 -8.09 -12.15
N TYR A 154 -20.17 -8.69 -11.13
CA TYR A 154 -20.62 -7.99 -9.93
C TYR A 154 -19.47 -7.33 -9.18
N LEU A 155 -18.34 -8.02 -9.02
CA LEU A 155 -17.16 -7.45 -8.40
C LEU A 155 -16.65 -6.23 -9.18
N THR A 156 -16.64 -6.32 -10.50
CA THR A 156 -16.20 -5.21 -11.37
C THR A 156 -17.10 -3.99 -11.22
N ILE A 157 -18.41 -4.17 -11.18
CA ILE A 157 -19.38 -3.08 -10.97
C ILE A 157 -19.22 -2.50 -9.57
N MET A 158 -19.14 -3.34 -8.53
CA MET A 158 -18.99 -2.89 -7.15
C MET A 158 -17.70 -2.07 -6.95
N ILE A 159 -16.60 -2.51 -7.54
CA ILE A 159 -15.33 -1.80 -7.51
C ILE A 159 -15.45 -0.43 -8.21
N ALA A 160 -16.11 -0.36 -9.36
CA ALA A 160 -16.33 0.90 -10.07
C ALA A 160 -17.17 1.88 -9.21
N VAL A 161 -18.23 1.41 -8.57
CA VAL A 161 -19.07 2.21 -7.67
C VAL A 161 -18.28 2.69 -6.46
N LEU A 162 -17.52 1.81 -5.81
CA LEU A 162 -16.68 2.18 -4.67
C LEU A 162 -15.59 3.20 -5.08
N GLY A 163 -15.01 3.03 -6.27
CA GLY A 163 -14.01 3.96 -6.84
C GLY A 163 -14.58 5.36 -7.02
N THR A 164 -15.75 5.46 -7.65
CA THR A 164 -16.42 6.75 -7.86
C THR A 164 -16.85 7.39 -6.54
N ALA A 165 -17.39 6.62 -5.61
CA ALA A 165 -17.76 7.11 -4.28
C ALA A 165 -16.56 7.67 -3.49
N ALA A 166 -15.43 6.96 -3.52
CA ALA A 166 -14.21 7.42 -2.88
C ALA A 166 -13.61 8.67 -3.55
N GLN A 167 -13.76 8.82 -4.85
CA GLN A 167 -13.36 10.03 -5.56
C GLN A 167 -14.23 11.21 -5.16
N MET A 168 -15.54 11.04 -5.15
CA MET A 168 -16.48 12.08 -4.71
C MET A 168 -16.22 12.54 -3.27
N GLU A 169 -15.90 11.62 -2.36
CA GLU A 169 -15.55 11.97 -0.98
C GLU A 169 -14.25 12.81 -0.92
N ARG A 170 -13.22 12.44 -1.69
CA ARG A 170 -11.98 13.23 -1.79
C ARG A 170 -12.24 14.65 -2.33
N GLU A 171 -13.06 14.78 -3.36
CA GLU A 171 -13.46 16.07 -3.93
C GLU A 171 -14.24 16.91 -2.92
N ASN A 172 -15.18 16.30 -2.19
CA ASN A 172 -15.94 16.95 -1.12
C ASN A 172 -15.03 17.46 0.01
N ILE A 173 -14.08 16.65 0.44
CA ILE A 173 -13.09 17.06 1.45
C ILE A 173 -12.25 18.23 0.94
N HIS A 174 -11.76 18.16 -0.30
CA HIS A 174 -10.99 19.23 -0.91
C HIS A 174 -11.79 20.54 -1.00
N TYR A 175 -13.04 20.45 -1.44
CA TYR A 175 -13.95 21.60 -1.50
C TYR A 175 -14.17 22.23 -0.10
N ARG A 176 -14.46 21.42 0.92
CA ARG A 176 -14.61 21.91 2.30
C ARG A 176 -13.36 22.60 2.82
N LEU A 177 -12.18 22.02 2.56
CA LEU A 177 -10.90 22.61 2.96
C LEU A 177 -10.63 23.94 2.24
N GLN A 178 -10.89 24.01 0.94
CA GLN A 178 -10.74 25.26 0.17
C GLN A 178 -11.70 26.35 0.66
N SER A 179 -12.97 26.00 0.84
CA SER A 179 -14.00 26.91 1.36
C SER A 179 -13.65 27.42 2.75
N GLY A 180 -13.29 26.52 3.67
CA GLY A 180 -12.84 26.90 5.02
C GLY A 180 -11.61 27.79 5.02
N ARG A 181 -10.62 27.47 4.12
CA ARG A 181 -9.43 28.31 3.93
C ARG A 181 -9.78 29.71 3.44
N LYS A 182 -10.70 29.83 2.48
CA LYS A 182 -11.16 31.12 1.96
C LYS A 182 -11.80 31.96 3.06
N VAL A 183 -12.73 31.41 3.80
CA VAL A 183 -13.40 32.08 4.94
C VAL A 183 -12.38 32.54 5.99
N TYR A 184 -11.41 31.68 6.33
CA TYR A 184 -10.35 32.03 7.27
C TYR A 184 -9.47 33.19 6.78
N VAL A 185 -9.07 33.17 5.50
CA VAL A 185 -8.27 34.25 4.89
C VAL A 185 -9.04 35.56 4.86
N ASP A 186 -10.30 35.53 4.46
CA ASP A 186 -11.16 36.72 4.36
C ASP A 186 -11.39 37.34 5.76
N LYS A 187 -11.62 36.54 6.77
CA LYS A 187 -11.73 36.98 8.17
C LYS A 187 -10.43 37.65 8.63
N ASN A 188 -9.28 36.98 8.46
CA ASN A 188 -7.99 37.56 8.88
C ASN A 188 -7.64 38.83 8.12
N ARG A 189 -7.94 38.93 6.84
CA ARG A 189 -7.72 40.16 6.05
C ARG A 189 -8.52 41.34 6.60
N LYS A 190 -9.80 41.09 7.01
CA LYS A 190 -10.62 42.14 7.63
C LYS A 190 -10.10 42.57 8.99
N GLU A 191 -9.61 41.64 9.80
CA GLU A 191 -9.17 41.91 11.17
C GLU A 191 -7.73 42.45 11.25
N THR A 192 -6.81 41.91 10.44
CA THR A 192 -5.36 42.16 10.58
C THR A 192 -4.70 42.70 9.29
N GLY A 193 -5.45 42.81 8.21
CA GLY A 193 -4.90 43.19 6.89
C GLY A 193 -4.05 42.11 6.22
N LYS A 194 -3.81 40.97 6.88
CA LYS A 194 -2.97 39.85 6.40
C LYS A 194 -3.79 38.59 6.20
N SER A 195 -3.34 37.68 5.34
CA SER A 195 -4.07 36.44 5.03
C SER A 195 -4.15 35.45 6.19
N GLY A 196 -3.32 35.59 7.21
CA GLY A 196 -3.20 34.65 8.33
C GLY A 196 -2.59 33.30 7.95
N LEU A 197 -2.25 33.09 6.67
CA LEU A 197 -1.61 31.87 6.17
C LEU A 197 -0.09 32.01 6.15
N GLY A 198 0.58 30.90 6.36
CA GLY A 198 2.04 30.83 6.38
C GLY A 198 2.61 30.89 7.80
N ARG A 199 3.93 31.10 7.86
CA ARG A 199 4.64 31.16 9.13
C ARG A 199 4.28 32.46 9.85
N ARG A 200 4.03 32.37 11.17
CA ARG A 200 3.75 33.55 12.00
C ARG A 200 4.90 34.54 11.91
N GLU A 201 4.58 35.85 11.87
CA GLU A 201 5.59 36.90 11.88
C GLU A 201 6.45 36.77 13.15
N GLY A 202 7.79 36.91 13.01
CA GLY A 202 8.72 36.73 14.14
C GLY A 202 9.02 35.28 14.53
N TYR A 203 8.37 34.28 13.98
CA TYR A 203 8.69 32.87 14.28
C TYR A 203 10.11 32.54 13.82
N LYS A 204 10.93 32.15 14.74
CA LYS A 204 12.26 31.55 14.48
C LYS A 204 12.20 30.07 14.84
N LYS A 205 12.65 29.22 13.94
CA LYS A 205 12.76 27.78 14.21
C LYS A 205 13.72 27.58 15.39
N PRO A 206 13.37 26.74 16.39
CA PRO A 206 14.28 26.46 17.51
C PRO A 206 15.64 25.94 17.03
N THR A 207 16.70 26.34 17.72
CA THR A 207 18.09 25.95 17.36
C THR A 207 18.27 24.44 17.39
N ALA A 208 17.65 23.75 18.35
CA ALA A 208 17.65 22.27 18.44
C ALA A 208 17.08 21.60 17.21
N ASP A 209 16.04 22.17 16.60
CA ASP A 209 15.46 21.63 15.36
C ASP A 209 16.41 21.78 14.17
N TYR A 210 17.19 22.87 14.12
CA TYR A 210 18.25 23.04 13.12
C TYR A 210 19.37 22.04 13.34
N GLU A 211 19.79 21.78 14.58
CA GLU A 211 20.82 20.78 14.89
C GLU A 211 20.38 19.38 14.44
N ASN A 212 19.12 19.04 14.67
CA ASN A 212 18.57 17.75 14.25
C ASN A 212 18.45 17.61 12.74
N GLU A 213 17.99 18.66 12.06
CA GLU A 213 17.77 18.63 10.60
C GLU A 213 19.09 18.67 9.81
N TYR A 214 20.12 19.32 10.34
CA TYR A 214 21.40 19.53 9.66
C TYR A 214 22.60 18.87 10.36
N LYS A 215 22.35 17.73 11.04
CA LYS A 215 23.40 16.93 11.71
C LYS A 215 24.53 16.55 10.77
N ASP A 216 24.21 16.20 9.53
CA ASP A 216 25.12 15.88 8.45
C ASP A 216 26.07 17.05 8.14
N VAL A 217 25.50 18.23 7.92
CA VAL A 217 26.25 19.48 7.65
C VAL A 217 27.12 19.85 8.85
N LEU A 218 26.57 19.81 10.06
CA LEU A 218 27.30 20.17 11.30
C LEU A 218 28.48 19.22 11.56
N LYS A 219 28.32 17.92 11.30
CA LYS A 219 29.40 16.92 11.43
C LYS A 219 30.56 17.24 10.48
N MET A 220 30.28 17.69 9.27
CA MET A 220 31.30 18.05 8.30
C MET A 220 31.94 19.40 8.61
N LEU A 221 31.18 20.39 9.08
CA LEU A 221 31.70 21.67 9.52
C LEU A 221 32.69 21.52 10.70
N ARG A 222 32.36 20.67 11.69
CA ARG A 222 33.27 20.34 12.81
C ARG A 222 34.56 19.64 12.36
N LYS A 223 34.54 18.97 11.23
CA LYS A 223 35.73 18.34 10.60
C LYS A 223 36.51 19.31 9.70
N GLY A 224 36.08 20.54 9.55
CA GLY A 224 36.79 21.56 8.77
C GLY A 224 36.59 21.49 7.25
N TYR A 225 35.59 20.75 6.76
CA TYR A 225 35.35 20.69 5.33
C TYR A 225 34.89 22.03 4.75
N PRO A 226 35.35 22.39 3.52
CA PRO A 226 34.87 23.57 2.82
C PRO A 226 33.39 23.50 2.51
N ILE A 227 32.68 24.62 2.54
CA ILE A 227 31.22 24.68 2.33
C ILE A 227 30.79 24.12 0.99
N ARG A 228 31.61 24.32 -0.08
CA ARG A 228 31.34 23.74 -1.40
C ARG A 228 31.33 22.22 -1.37
N THR A 229 32.31 21.62 -0.67
CA THR A 229 32.41 20.17 -0.49
C THR A 229 31.24 19.63 0.34
N ILE A 230 30.84 20.33 1.42
CA ILE A 230 29.68 19.98 2.25
C ILE A 230 28.41 19.99 1.41
N SER A 231 28.20 21.04 0.62
CA SER A 231 27.03 21.16 -0.27
C SER A 231 26.95 20.00 -1.27
N SER A 232 28.09 19.65 -1.89
CA SER A 232 28.16 18.52 -2.84
C SER A 232 27.89 17.16 -2.20
N LEU A 233 28.44 16.90 -1.00
CA LEU A 233 28.32 15.62 -0.31
C LEU A 233 26.96 15.40 0.36
N THR A 234 26.35 16.49 0.86
CA THR A 234 25.06 16.43 1.57
C THR A 234 23.84 16.68 0.66
N GLY A 235 24.06 17.09 -0.60
CA GLY A 235 22.99 17.52 -1.52
C GLY A 235 22.25 18.79 -1.09
N ARG A 236 22.75 19.50 -0.06
CA ARG A 236 22.17 20.75 0.45
C ARG A 236 22.68 21.94 -0.35
N SER A 237 21.86 22.99 -0.49
CA SER A 237 22.31 24.21 -1.17
C SER A 237 23.48 24.89 -0.43
N LEU A 238 24.34 25.61 -1.19
CA LEU A 238 25.42 26.41 -0.62
C LEU A 238 24.90 27.42 0.40
N ALA A 239 23.78 28.09 0.09
CA ALA A 239 23.15 29.07 0.97
C ALA A 239 22.70 28.45 2.29
N THR A 240 22.14 27.24 2.26
CA THR A 240 21.74 26.49 3.47
C THR A 240 22.95 26.13 4.30
N SER A 241 24.00 25.57 3.68
CA SER A 241 25.25 25.19 4.38
C SER A 241 25.95 26.38 4.99
N GLN A 242 25.99 27.52 4.29
CA GLN A 242 26.53 28.79 4.81
C GLN A 242 25.71 29.32 6.00
N LYS A 243 24.37 29.26 5.91
CA LYS A 243 23.47 29.66 6.99
C LYS A 243 23.71 28.85 8.27
N VAL A 244 23.83 27.54 8.12
CA VAL A 244 24.11 26.63 9.26
C VAL A 244 25.47 26.96 9.87
N LYS A 245 26.50 27.16 9.02
CA LYS A 245 27.81 27.61 9.53
C LYS A 245 27.73 28.89 10.36
N ASN A 246 27.04 29.91 9.84
CA ASN A 246 26.90 31.20 10.54
C ASN A 246 26.10 31.11 11.86
N MET A 247 25.23 30.08 11.98
CA MET A 247 24.45 29.88 13.21
C MET A 247 25.21 29.12 14.29
N PHE A 248 26.05 28.15 13.91
CA PHE A 248 26.67 27.20 14.83
C PHE A 248 28.21 27.27 14.92
N CYS A 249 28.87 27.90 13.94
CA CYS A 249 30.31 28.03 13.89
C CYS A 249 30.66 29.55 13.80
N LYS A 250 30.63 30.20 14.93
CA LYS A 250 31.18 31.56 15.06
C LYS A 250 32.68 31.50 15.30
#